data_aa65c788f55eae6f08d0215e16a32abd
#
_entry.id   aa65c788f55eae6f08d0215e16a32abd
#
_cell.length_a   1.000
_cell.length_b   1.000
_cell.length_c   1.000
_cell.angle_alpha   90.00
_cell.angle_beta   90.00
_cell.angle_gamma   90.00
#
_symmetry.space_group_name_H-M   'P 1'
#
loop_
_entity.id
_entity.type
_entity.pdbx_description
1 polymer ?
#
loop_
_entity_poly.entity_id
_entity_poly.type
_entity_poly.pdbx_seq_one_letter_code
_entity_poly.pdbx_strand_id
1 'polypeptide(L)'
;MKNILCTLLAAAILIPFLPSETEAGTMTRACLRSDRDGATRSMCRCIQKVANQSLSRSDQKLAASFIKEPHKAQEIRQSDRRSHETFWLRYKSFGEDVTASCNHLR
;
A
#
# COMPACT_ATOMS: atom_id res chain seq x y z
N MET A 1 -1.20 -44.19 50.53
CA MET A 1 -0.78 -42.86 50.12
C MET A 1 -0.67 -42.83 48.59
N LYS A 2 -1.63 -42.22 47.98
CA LYS A 2 -1.61 -42.09 46.49
C LYS A 2 -1.17 -40.69 46.16
N ASN A 3 0.02 -40.59 45.60
CA ASN A 3 0.54 -39.34 45.06
C ASN A 3 -0.10 -39.09 43.71
N ILE A 4 -1.03 -38.19 43.69
CA ILE A 4 -1.59 -37.71 42.41
C ILE A 4 -0.63 -36.68 41.89
N LEU A 5 0.20 -37.08 40.91
CA LEU A 5 0.98 -36.19 40.10
C LEU A 5 0.02 -35.49 39.11
N CYS A 6 -0.35 -34.27 39.40
CA CYS A 6 -0.97 -33.40 38.42
C CYS A 6 0.12 -32.92 37.45
N THR A 7 0.26 -33.63 36.35
CA THR A 7 1.04 -33.13 35.23
C THR A 7 0.23 -32.02 34.52
N LEU A 8 0.56 -30.80 34.82
CA LEU A 8 0.09 -29.65 34.07
C LEU A 8 0.75 -29.69 32.68
N LEU A 9 0.03 -30.20 31.69
CA LEU A 9 0.40 -29.99 30.31
C LEU A 9 0.19 -28.51 30.00
N ALA A 10 1.29 -27.75 30.00
CA ALA A 10 1.33 -26.42 29.41
C ALA A 10 1.23 -26.60 27.89
N ALA A 11 0.03 -26.50 27.36
CA ALA A 11 -0.15 -26.39 25.90
C ALA A 11 0.42 -25.04 25.47
N ALA A 12 1.62 -25.06 24.93
CA ALA A 12 2.19 -23.91 24.23
C ALA A 12 1.35 -23.69 22.96
N ILE A 13 0.46 -22.72 23.01
CA ILE A 13 -0.29 -22.28 21.82
C ILE A 13 0.73 -21.53 20.95
N LEU A 14 1.31 -22.23 20.00
CA LEU A 14 2.03 -21.63 18.89
C LEU A 14 1.00 -20.87 18.04
N ILE A 15 0.83 -19.61 18.31
CA ILE A 15 0.07 -18.73 17.45
C ILE A 15 0.92 -18.56 16.19
N PRO A 16 0.50 -19.09 15.02
CA PRO A 16 1.24 -18.81 13.81
C PRO A 16 1.18 -17.29 13.57
N PHE A 17 2.33 -16.67 13.53
CA PHE A 17 2.47 -15.32 13.04
C PHE A 17 2.08 -15.35 11.56
N LEU A 18 0.80 -15.12 11.29
CA LEU A 18 0.35 -14.84 9.94
C LEU A 18 0.98 -13.50 9.55
N PRO A 19 1.77 -13.46 8.46
CA PRO A 19 2.21 -12.18 7.93
C PRO A 19 0.96 -11.35 7.70
N SER A 20 0.90 -10.19 8.32
CA SER A 20 -0.23 -9.29 8.15
C SER A 20 -0.39 -9.01 6.65
N GLU A 21 -1.63 -9.00 6.16
CA GLU A 21 -1.98 -8.75 4.75
C GLU A 21 -1.51 -7.37 4.22
N THR A 22 -0.72 -6.65 4.98
CA THR A 22 -0.10 -5.37 4.60
C THR A 22 0.88 -5.49 3.44
N GLU A 23 1.32 -6.69 3.06
CA GLU A 23 2.18 -6.89 1.89
C GLU A 23 1.47 -6.61 0.56
N ALA A 24 0.13 -6.77 0.51
CA ALA A 24 -0.68 -6.35 -0.62
C ALA A 24 -1.29 -4.99 -0.32
N GLY A 25 -0.48 -3.95 -0.30
CA GLY A 25 -0.92 -2.59 -0.01
C GLY A 25 -1.95 -2.05 -1.01
N THR A 26 -2.57 -0.95 -0.64
CA THR A 26 -3.61 -0.28 -1.44
C THR A 26 -3.14 0.03 -2.86
N MET A 27 -1.91 0.54 -2.99
CA MET A 27 -1.34 0.88 -4.30
C MET A 27 -1.03 -0.37 -5.12
N THR A 28 -0.51 -1.42 -4.50
CA THR A 28 -0.23 -2.70 -5.18
C THR A 28 -1.51 -3.28 -5.77
N ARG A 29 -2.59 -3.34 -5.00
CA ARG A 29 -3.87 -3.89 -5.47
C ARG A 29 -4.44 -3.08 -6.63
N ALA A 30 -4.44 -1.77 -6.52
CA ALA A 30 -4.93 -0.89 -7.59
C ALA A 30 -4.08 -1.04 -8.86
N CYS A 31 -2.76 -1.08 -8.70
CA CYS A 31 -1.81 -1.27 -9.80
C CYS A 31 -2.03 -2.61 -10.52
N LEU A 32 -2.14 -3.72 -9.77
CA LEU A 32 -2.33 -5.06 -10.34
C LEU A 32 -3.71 -5.23 -11.03
N ARG A 33 -4.72 -4.48 -10.61
CA ARG A 33 -6.04 -4.49 -11.23
C ARG A 33 -6.15 -3.58 -12.44
N SER A 34 -5.15 -2.72 -12.67
CA SER A 34 -5.14 -1.87 -13.86
C SER A 34 -4.80 -2.71 -15.09
N ASP A 35 -5.43 -2.39 -16.23
CA ASP A 35 -5.18 -3.08 -17.53
C ASP A 35 -3.96 -2.50 -18.25
N ARG A 36 -3.09 -1.81 -17.56
CA ARG A 36 -1.90 -1.17 -18.15
C ARG A 36 -0.80 -2.19 -18.36
N ASP A 37 -0.18 -2.18 -19.53
CA ASP A 37 0.90 -3.10 -19.91
C ASP A 37 2.11 -3.03 -18.96
N GLY A 38 2.39 -1.86 -18.38
CA GLY A 38 3.49 -1.65 -17.44
C GLY A 38 3.21 -2.12 -16.01
N ALA A 39 1.99 -2.58 -15.71
CA ALA A 39 1.57 -2.94 -14.35
C ALA A 39 2.00 -4.37 -13.97
N THR A 40 3.31 -4.65 -14.03
CA THR A 40 3.88 -5.92 -13.58
C THR A 40 3.89 -5.98 -12.05
N ARG A 41 4.02 -7.19 -11.49
CA ARG A 41 4.16 -7.37 -10.04
C ARG A 41 5.34 -6.60 -9.48
N SER A 42 6.48 -6.64 -10.15
CA SER A 42 7.69 -5.93 -9.73
C SER A 42 7.46 -4.42 -9.72
N MET A 43 6.84 -3.88 -10.76
CA MET A 43 6.52 -2.45 -10.84
C MET A 43 5.52 -2.06 -9.75
N CYS A 44 4.45 -2.81 -9.58
CA CYS A 44 3.42 -2.51 -8.57
C CYS A 44 3.98 -2.56 -7.13
N ARG A 45 4.87 -3.50 -6.84
CA ARG A 45 5.56 -3.57 -5.55
C ARG A 45 6.51 -2.39 -5.33
N CYS A 46 7.23 -1.99 -6.37
CA CYS A 46 8.11 -0.83 -6.31
C CYS A 46 7.31 0.45 -6.01
N ILE A 47 6.21 0.66 -6.72
CA ILE A 47 5.30 1.80 -6.50
C ILE A 47 4.76 1.79 -5.07
N GLN A 48 4.35 0.64 -4.55
CA GLN A 48 3.86 0.51 -3.17
C GLN A 48 4.94 0.87 -2.16
N LYS A 49 6.15 0.42 -2.37
CA LYS A 49 7.28 0.72 -1.47
C LYS A 49 7.57 2.21 -1.40
N VAL A 50 7.53 2.90 -2.53
CA VAL A 50 7.69 4.35 -2.59
C VAL A 50 6.50 5.03 -1.91
N ALA A 51 5.28 4.57 -2.15
CA ALA A 51 4.07 5.10 -1.52
C ALA A 51 4.13 5.01 0.01
N ASN A 52 4.64 3.92 0.55
CA ASN A 52 4.80 3.75 2.00
C ASN A 52 5.74 4.77 2.63
N GLN A 53 6.70 5.28 1.87
CA GLN A 53 7.65 6.30 2.30
C GLN A 53 7.12 7.73 2.15
N SER A 54 6.26 7.96 1.17
CA SER A 54 5.87 9.31 0.71
C SER A 54 4.42 9.67 1.03
N LEU A 55 3.55 8.69 1.19
CA LEU A 55 2.11 8.89 1.31
C LEU A 55 1.55 8.22 2.56
N SER A 56 0.67 8.93 3.27
CA SER A 56 -0.13 8.34 4.34
C SER A 56 -1.12 7.31 3.78
N ARG A 57 -1.76 6.53 4.66
CA ARG A 57 -2.81 5.59 4.24
C ARG A 57 -3.96 6.26 3.51
N SER A 58 -4.42 7.40 4.00
CA SER A 58 -5.49 8.16 3.36
C SER A 58 -5.08 8.71 2.00
N ASP A 59 -3.85 9.21 1.89
CA ASP A 59 -3.29 9.66 0.61
C ASP A 59 -3.17 8.51 -0.39
N GLN A 60 -2.75 7.33 0.06
CA GLN A 60 -2.67 6.15 -0.79
C GLN A 60 -4.04 5.71 -1.31
N LYS A 61 -5.08 5.76 -0.48
CA LYS A 61 -6.45 5.45 -0.91
C LYS A 61 -6.93 6.42 -1.99
N LEU A 62 -6.65 7.70 -1.81
CA LEU A 62 -7.01 8.71 -2.81
C LEU A 62 -6.22 8.51 -4.11
N ALA A 63 -4.92 8.32 -4.03
CA ALA A 63 -4.06 8.05 -5.19
C ALA A 63 -4.47 6.76 -5.93
N ALA A 64 -4.79 5.70 -5.20
CA ALA A 64 -5.26 4.44 -5.76
C ALA A 64 -6.58 4.63 -6.53
N SER A 65 -7.46 5.51 -6.07
CA SER A 65 -8.72 5.82 -6.75
C SER A 65 -8.51 6.44 -8.14
N PHE A 66 -7.39 7.12 -8.37
CA PHE A 66 -7.06 7.69 -9.68
C PHE A 66 -6.74 6.63 -10.74
N ILE A 67 -6.24 5.48 -10.31
CA ILE A 67 -5.98 4.36 -11.22
C ILE A 67 -7.31 3.79 -11.75
N LYS A 68 -8.29 3.68 -10.88
CA LYS A 68 -9.64 3.20 -11.21
C LYS A 68 -10.46 4.24 -11.96
N GLU A 69 -10.36 5.49 -11.55
CA GLU A 69 -11.12 6.62 -12.09
C GLU A 69 -10.16 7.79 -12.40
N PRO A 70 -9.51 7.78 -13.59
CA PRO A 70 -8.48 8.78 -13.93
C PRO A 70 -8.96 10.23 -13.89
N HIS A 71 -10.23 10.50 -14.21
CA HIS A 71 -10.78 11.85 -14.16
C HIS A 71 -10.80 12.43 -12.74
N LYS A 72 -10.80 11.59 -11.72
CA LYS A 72 -10.77 12.01 -10.32
C LYS A 72 -9.48 12.76 -9.99
N ALA A 73 -8.37 12.38 -10.61
CA ALA A 73 -7.11 13.12 -10.48
C ALA A 73 -7.25 14.56 -10.96
N GLN A 74 -7.99 14.78 -12.05
CA GLN A 74 -8.23 16.15 -12.56
C GLN A 74 -9.12 16.96 -11.62
N GLU A 75 -10.13 16.36 -11.02
CA GLU A 75 -10.97 17.03 -10.03
C GLU A 75 -10.16 17.49 -8.83
N ILE A 76 -9.29 16.64 -8.30
CA ILE A 76 -8.44 16.98 -7.17
C ILE A 76 -7.42 18.07 -7.55
N ARG A 77 -6.80 17.94 -8.72
CA ARG A 77 -5.82 18.91 -9.23
C ARG A 77 -6.44 20.31 -9.37
N GLN A 78 -7.68 20.41 -9.80
CA GLN A 78 -8.38 21.67 -10.06
C GLN A 78 -9.15 22.19 -8.85
N SER A 79 -9.13 21.46 -7.73
CA SER A 79 -9.86 21.81 -6.53
C SER A 79 -9.23 23.00 -5.81
N ASP A 80 -10.06 23.91 -5.31
CA ASP A 80 -9.64 25.06 -4.49
C ASP A 80 -9.52 24.71 -3.00
N ARG A 81 -9.80 23.48 -2.63
CA ARG A 81 -9.68 23.03 -1.23
C ARG A 81 -8.21 22.90 -0.85
N ARG A 82 -7.85 23.53 0.27
CA ARG A 82 -6.46 23.48 0.77
C ARG A 82 -5.95 22.05 0.99
N SER A 83 -6.79 21.18 1.51
CA SER A 83 -6.41 19.77 1.71
C SER A 83 -6.09 19.05 0.39
N HIS A 84 -6.79 19.37 -0.68
CA HIS A 84 -6.52 18.83 -2.01
C HIS A 84 -5.23 19.40 -2.62
N GLU A 85 -5.00 20.69 -2.43
CA GLU A 85 -3.74 21.32 -2.90
C GLU A 85 -2.52 20.71 -2.21
N THR A 86 -2.60 20.54 -0.90
CA THR A 86 -1.52 19.93 -0.10
C THR A 86 -1.30 18.48 -0.50
N PHE A 87 -2.38 17.71 -0.66
CA PHE A 87 -2.29 16.35 -1.16
C PHE A 87 -1.63 16.30 -2.55
N TRP A 88 -2.05 17.19 -3.45
CA TRP A 88 -1.53 17.21 -4.82
C TRP A 88 -0.03 17.42 -4.88
N LEU A 89 0.52 18.27 -4.02
CA LEU A 89 1.97 18.48 -3.91
C LEU A 89 2.69 17.20 -3.47
N ARG A 90 2.15 16.49 -2.48
CA ARG A 90 2.69 15.18 -2.05
C ARG A 90 2.59 14.14 -3.15
N TYR A 91 1.48 14.11 -3.86
CA TYR A 91 1.23 13.19 -4.95
C TYR A 91 2.20 13.39 -6.12
N LYS A 92 2.47 14.64 -6.48
CA LYS A 92 3.49 14.95 -7.51
C LYS A 92 4.88 14.50 -7.10
N SER A 93 5.27 14.80 -5.87
CA SER A 93 6.55 14.35 -5.32
C SER A 93 6.65 12.82 -5.30
N PHE A 94 5.59 12.14 -4.92
CA PHE A 94 5.49 10.69 -4.99
C PHE A 94 5.72 10.18 -6.43
N GLY A 95 5.11 10.81 -7.43
CA GLY A 95 5.29 10.45 -8.84
C GLY A 95 6.74 10.59 -9.30
N GLU A 96 7.41 11.64 -8.88
CA GLU A 96 8.84 11.85 -9.15
C GLU A 96 9.71 10.78 -8.51
N ASP A 97 9.41 10.42 -7.26
CA ASP A 97 10.12 9.36 -6.53
C ASP A 97 9.92 7.98 -7.19
N VAL A 98 8.70 7.69 -7.66
CA VAL A 98 8.41 6.47 -8.43
C VAL A 98 9.26 6.42 -9.71
N THR A 99 9.31 7.51 -10.44
CA THR A 99 10.13 7.58 -11.65
C THR A 99 11.60 7.32 -11.35
N ALA A 100 12.13 7.95 -10.30
CA ALA A 100 13.52 7.78 -9.91
C ALA A 100 13.83 6.35 -9.42
N SER A 101 12.92 5.75 -8.63
CA SER A 101 13.17 4.47 -7.94
C SER A 101 12.77 3.24 -8.75
N CYS A 102 11.77 3.36 -9.62
CA CYS A 102 11.15 2.22 -10.31
C CYS A 102 11.43 2.19 -11.81
N ASN A 103 12.15 3.17 -12.35
CA ASN A 103 12.40 3.29 -13.79
C ASN A 103 13.11 2.07 -14.38
N HIS A 104 14.00 1.43 -13.62
CA HIS A 104 14.75 0.24 -14.04
C HIS A 104 13.86 -1.00 -14.29
N LEU A 105 12.59 -0.95 -13.87
CA LEU A 105 11.61 -2.03 -14.05
C LEU A 105 10.74 -1.87 -15.31
N ARG A 106 10.94 -0.82 -16.07
CA ARG A 106 10.21 -0.59 -17.32
C ARG A 106 10.70 -1.45 -18.45
#